data_cd9542513c63b528155f7859c3f39343
#
_entry.id   cd9542513c63b528155f7859c3f39343
#
_cell.length_a   1.000
_cell.length_b   1.000
_cell.length_c   1.000
_cell.angle_alpha   90.00
_cell.angle_beta   90.00
_cell.angle_gamma   90.00
#
_symmetry.space_group_name_H-M   'P 1'
#
loop_
_entity.id
_entity.type
_entity.pdbx_description
1 polymer ?
#
loop_
_entity_poly.entity_id
_entity_poly.type
_entity_poly.pdbx_seq_one_letter_code
_entity_poly.pdbx_strand_id
1 'polypeptide(L)'
;MPNEKANNKKEKLLCVDNLRHAEYYEMQGVFDDLYARSKCGEEFTNLMSLILSRENILLAYRNIKTNAGSKTAGTDGLTISDIGRLTAEQVVDKVRFIAAGSPHGYRPKAVRRKDIPKPYDPTKTRPLGIPCIWDRLIQQCVKQVMEPICEAKFSENSYGFRPGRSTEHAIDRTYRLMQLTHLHYVIEFDIKGFFDNVNHSKLIKQIWAMGIHDKHLLYILRQMLSATIKMPDGTFVRPNKGTPQGGIISPLLANIVLNELDHWIDSQWQDSPVKHKYSKCNGYVPMRKTGLKEMYIVRYADDFRIFCRNKTDAERTKAAVTQWLSERLRLDVSPEKTRVVNIKRRYSVFLGFKIRVHPKGQKLVVKSHINDKQLKHVQEKLVKQAKRIGNPRRGRKTQEEISLYNSMVMGIQNYYRIATNVNLDCSVLHRAVMKTLTNRLRTENGSNLVKAGRELTQVERKLYGKSKMLRFAAGTDEPVYPIGYVQHKHPMARKRSICQYTVDGRKGLHDSLRINVALMCQMMRQPLFDRSVEFADNRISLFSAQWGKCAVTGKDFLSVADIHCHHKIPQKDGGTDKYENLVLVFEPVHKLIHATRADTIQKYMDILHLEKGQVKKLNLLREKAGLFPLA
;
A
#
# COMPACT_ATOMS: atom_id res chain seq x y z
N MET A 1 21.37 55.27 9.00
CA MET A 1 20.36 54.70 8.09
C MET A 1 20.88 53.38 7.54
N PRO A 2 20.46 52.23 8.04
CA PRO A 2 20.80 50.93 7.44
C PRO A 2 19.77 50.55 6.39
N ASN A 3 20.27 50.11 5.24
CA ASN A 3 19.55 49.64 4.08
C ASN A 3 18.68 48.41 4.41
N GLU A 4 17.39 48.54 4.33
CA GLU A 4 16.45 47.41 4.21
C GLU A 4 16.55 46.80 2.81
N LYS A 5 17.34 45.73 2.69
CA LYS A 5 17.21 44.81 1.55
C LYS A 5 15.99 43.96 1.78
N ALA A 6 14.89 44.32 1.17
CA ALA A 6 13.69 43.51 1.06
C ALA A 6 14.04 42.14 0.46
N ASN A 7 13.98 41.12 1.31
CA ASN A 7 14.13 39.72 0.94
C ASN A 7 12.81 39.25 0.30
N ASN A 8 12.62 39.55 -0.98
CA ASN A 8 11.57 38.93 -1.80
C ASN A 8 11.93 37.44 -2.05
N LYS A 9 11.77 36.63 -1.03
CA LYS A 9 11.64 35.17 -1.25
C LYS A 9 10.31 34.96 -1.95
N LYS A 10 10.33 34.85 -3.30
CA LYS A 10 9.25 34.25 -4.05
C LYS A 10 8.93 32.91 -3.39
N GLU A 11 7.77 32.80 -2.76
CA GLU A 11 7.23 31.50 -2.33
C GLU A 11 7.20 30.61 -3.57
N LYS A 12 8.07 29.62 -3.61
CA LYS A 12 7.99 28.54 -4.59
C LYS A 12 6.69 27.82 -4.32
N LEU A 13 5.68 28.06 -5.13
CA LEU A 13 4.50 27.20 -5.22
C LEU A 13 4.98 25.76 -5.31
N LEU A 14 4.63 24.96 -4.32
CA LEU A 14 4.92 23.53 -4.28
C LEU A 14 4.12 22.88 -5.41
N CYS A 15 4.78 22.54 -6.49
CA CYS A 15 4.20 21.79 -7.60
C CYS A 15 4.27 20.30 -7.27
N VAL A 16 3.14 19.59 -7.30
CA VAL A 16 2.98 18.17 -6.90
C VAL A 16 2.71 17.31 -8.12
N ASP A 17 3.53 16.28 -8.38
CA ASP A 17 3.34 15.35 -9.50
C ASP A 17 2.13 14.44 -9.33
N ASN A 18 1.80 14.09 -8.08
CA ASN A 18 0.59 13.37 -7.71
C ASN A 18 0.18 13.77 -6.29
N LEU A 19 -1.07 14.17 -6.11
CA LEU A 19 -1.61 14.28 -4.76
C LEU A 19 -1.61 12.90 -4.08
N ARG A 20 -1.25 12.91 -2.80
CA ARG A 20 -1.30 11.71 -1.99
C ARG A 20 -2.63 11.61 -1.28
N HIS A 21 -2.91 10.42 -0.77
CA HIS A 21 -4.16 10.05 -0.14
C HIS A 21 -4.88 11.19 0.59
N ALA A 22 -4.22 11.83 1.53
CA ALA A 22 -4.83 12.83 2.39
C ALA A 22 -4.81 14.26 1.83
N GLU A 23 -4.05 14.54 0.79
CA GLU A 23 -4.06 15.84 0.09
C GLU A 23 -5.32 15.98 -0.77
N TYR A 24 -5.91 14.86 -1.20
CA TYR A 24 -7.23 14.87 -1.80
C TYR A 24 -8.28 15.31 -0.76
N TYR A 25 -9.19 16.17 -1.19
CA TYR A 25 -10.23 16.73 -0.34
C TYR A 25 -9.71 17.53 0.88
N GLU A 26 -8.46 18.01 0.80
CA GLU A 26 -7.84 18.88 1.80
C GLU A 26 -7.76 18.30 3.23
N MET A 27 -7.85 16.98 3.35
CA MET A 27 -7.81 16.30 4.65
C MET A 27 -6.40 16.25 5.28
N GLN A 28 -5.33 16.59 4.53
CA GLN A 28 -3.97 16.48 5.05
C GLN A 28 -3.73 17.38 6.27
N GLY A 29 -4.21 18.63 6.24
CA GLY A 29 -4.08 19.54 7.39
C GLY A 29 -4.79 19.04 8.64
N VAL A 30 -5.98 18.44 8.48
CA VAL A 30 -6.73 17.83 9.57
C VAL A 30 -5.96 16.66 10.18
N PHE A 31 -5.38 15.79 9.35
CA PHE A 31 -4.62 14.64 9.83
C PHE A 31 -3.29 15.04 10.48
N ASP A 32 -2.65 16.10 9.99
CA ASP A 32 -1.45 16.68 10.61
C ASP A 32 -1.76 17.22 12.00
N ASP A 33 -2.89 17.93 12.18
CA ASP A 33 -3.35 18.44 13.45
C ASP A 33 -3.65 17.31 14.44
N LEU A 34 -4.41 16.29 14.02
CA LEU A 34 -4.68 15.11 14.85
C LEU A 34 -3.40 14.40 15.30
N TYR A 35 -2.41 14.27 14.41
CA TYR A 35 -1.12 13.68 14.75
C TYR A 35 -0.36 14.54 15.77
N ALA A 36 -0.26 15.85 15.56
CA ALA A 36 0.46 16.77 16.43
C ALA A 36 -0.15 16.81 17.83
N ARG A 37 -1.47 16.96 17.94
CA ARG A 37 -2.21 16.95 19.20
C ARG A 37 -2.08 15.63 19.94
N SER A 38 -2.19 14.50 19.23
CA SER A 38 -1.97 13.18 19.83
C SER A 38 -0.55 13.01 20.36
N LYS A 39 0.45 13.56 19.66
CA LYS A 39 1.85 13.54 20.11
C LYS A 39 2.07 14.38 21.38
N CYS A 40 1.30 15.46 21.55
CA CYS A 40 1.27 16.26 22.77
C CYS A 40 0.48 15.61 23.93
N GLY A 41 -0.18 14.47 23.70
CA GLY A 41 -0.93 13.76 24.73
C GLY A 41 -2.38 14.18 24.87
N GLU A 42 -2.92 14.99 23.94
CA GLU A 42 -4.32 15.41 23.98
C GLU A 42 -5.30 14.25 23.81
N GLU A 43 -6.50 14.43 24.35
CA GLU A 43 -7.63 13.50 24.27
C GLU A 43 -8.66 13.97 23.24
N PHE A 44 -9.30 13.02 22.57
CA PHE A 44 -10.23 13.27 21.49
C PHE A 44 -11.63 12.76 21.85
N THR A 45 -12.57 13.66 22.06
CA THR A 45 -13.94 13.33 22.49
C THR A 45 -14.99 13.46 21.39
N ASN A 46 -14.69 14.18 20.30
CA ASN A 46 -15.61 14.44 19.19
C ASN A 46 -14.93 14.17 17.83
N LEU A 47 -14.69 12.91 17.54
CA LEU A 47 -14.11 12.50 16.25
C LEU A 47 -15.18 12.18 15.20
N MET A 48 -16.41 11.90 15.62
CA MET A 48 -17.48 11.52 14.70
C MET A 48 -17.82 12.64 13.71
N SER A 49 -17.71 13.91 14.09
CA SER A 49 -17.90 15.05 13.19
C SER A 49 -16.89 15.03 12.02
N LEU A 50 -15.63 14.71 12.30
CA LEU A 50 -14.59 14.55 11.28
C LEU A 50 -14.77 13.27 10.46
N ILE A 51 -15.13 12.17 11.10
CA ILE A 51 -15.35 10.86 10.44
C ILE A 51 -16.47 10.97 9.41
N LEU A 52 -17.55 11.69 9.74
CA LEU A 52 -18.73 11.88 8.89
C LEU A 52 -18.70 13.18 8.07
N SER A 53 -17.55 13.89 8.04
CA SER A 53 -17.38 15.04 7.14
C SER A 53 -17.45 14.60 5.69
N ARG A 54 -17.95 15.46 4.82
CA ARG A 54 -18.07 15.23 3.38
C ARG A 54 -16.72 14.85 2.76
N GLU A 55 -15.71 15.60 3.10
CA GLU A 55 -14.33 15.46 2.60
C GLU A 55 -13.75 14.10 2.98
N ASN A 56 -13.92 13.68 4.23
CA ASN A 56 -13.43 12.39 4.71
C ASN A 56 -14.15 11.20 4.05
N ILE A 57 -15.47 11.31 3.83
CA ILE A 57 -16.26 10.27 3.16
C ILE A 57 -15.84 10.12 1.68
N LEU A 58 -15.66 11.24 0.97
CA LEU A 58 -15.22 11.21 -0.42
C LEU A 58 -13.77 10.70 -0.57
N LEU A 59 -12.89 11.06 0.38
CA LEU A 59 -11.55 10.50 0.47
C LEU A 59 -11.59 8.98 0.73
N ALA A 60 -12.49 8.53 1.58
CA ALA A 60 -12.67 7.10 1.86
C ALA A 60 -13.16 6.34 0.64
N TYR A 61 -14.12 6.88 -0.12
CA TYR A 61 -14.53 6.31 -1.39
C TYR A 61 -13.35 6.15 -2.36
N ARG A 62 -12.56 7.22 -2.54
CA ARG A 62 -11.37 7.22 -3.39
C ARG A 62 -10.38 6.13 -3.01
N ASN A 63 -10.09 5.99 -1.71
CA ASN A 63 -9.15 5.01 -1.19
C ASN A 63 -9.63 3.57 -1.38
N ILE A 64 -10.94 3.31 -1.23
CA ILE A 64 -11.51 1.97 -1.43
C ILE A 64 -11.60 1.60 -2.90
N LYS A 65 -11.98 2.53 -3.76
CA LYS A 65 -12.19 2.31 -5.19
C LYS A 65 -11.00 1.63 -5.87
N THR A 66 -9.79 1.98 -5.48
CA THR A 66 -8.54 1.45 -6.03
C THR A 66 -8.13 0.09 -5.46
N ASN A 67 -8.75 -0.38 -4.37
CA ASN A 67 -8.41 -1.64 -3.75
C ASN A 67 -8.85 -2.84 -4.61
N ALA A 68 -7.98 -3.84 -4.77
CA ALA A 68 -8.26 -5.05 -5.54
C ALA A 68 -9.54 -5.78 -5.09
N GLY A 69 -9.87 -5.72 -3.78
CA GLY A 69 -11.09 -6.30 -3.20
C GLY A 69 -12.36 -5.48 -3.39
N SER A 70 -12.30 -4.26 -3.94
CA SER A 70 -13.46 -3.34 -4.05
C SER A 70 -14.60 -3.92 -4.90
N LYS A 71 -14.26 -4.73 -5.92
CA LYS A 71 -15.20 -5.42 -6.80
C LYS A 71 -15.71 -6.75 -6.24
N THR A 72 -15.31 -7.15 -5.02
CA THR A 72 -15.78 -8.36 -4.37
C THR A 72 -16.96 -8.02 -3.46
N ALA A 73 -18.14 -8.56 -3.77
CA ALA A 73 -19.36 -8.30 -3.01
C ALA A 73 -19.33 -8.94 -1.61
N GLY A 74 -19.98 -8.29 -0.65
CA GLY A 74 -20.30 -8.83 0.67
C GLY A 74 -21.48 -9.82 0.64
N THR A 75 -22.24 -9.87 1.72
CA THR A 75 -23.48 -10.66 1.82
C THR A 75 -24.66 -10.03 1.10
N ASP A 76 -24.59 -8.71 0.82
CA ASP A 76 -25.64 -7.93 0.15
C ASP A 76 -25.48 -7.86 -1.38
N GLY A 77 -24.48 -8.51 -1.94
CA GLY A 77 -24.23 -8.52 -3.38
C GLY A 77 -23.64 -7.22 -3.95
N LEU A 78 -23.53 -6.14 -3.15
CA LEU A 78 -23.08 -4.83 -3.61
C LEU A 78 -21.56 -4.72 -3.66
N THR A 79 -21.08 -3.90 -4.61
CA THR A 79 -19.67 -3.62 -4.87
C THR A 79 -19.41 -2.12 -4.91
N ILE A 80 -18.16 -1.71 -5.09
CA ILE A 80 -17.80 -0.29 -5.25
C ILE A 80 -18.45 0.35 -6.48
N SER A 81 -18.74 -0.43 -7.53
CA SER A 81 -19.39 0.07 -8.73
C SER A 81 -20.83 0.54 -8.48
N ASP A 82 -21.50 -0.05 -7.50
CA ASP A 82 -22.87 0.34 -7.11
C ASP A 82 -22.86 1.66 -6.35
N ILE A 83 -21.84 1.91 -5.53
CA ILE A 83 -21.62 3.22 -4.91
C ILE A 83 -21.24 4.25 -5.98
N GLY A 84 -20.38 3.88 -6.93
CA GLY A 84 -19.87 4.75 -7.98
C GLY A 84 -20.95 5.40 -8.86
N ARG A 85 -22.12 4.79 -8.94
CA ARG A 85 -23.28 5.31 -9.72
C ARG A 85 -24.05 6.44 -9.01
N LEU A 86 -23.90 6.56 -7.70
CA LEU A 86 -24.57 7.57 -6.89
C LEU A 86 -23.85 8.92 -7.03
N THR A 87 -24.57 10.01 -6.72
CA THR A 87 -23.93 11.32 -6.60
C THR A 87 -23.10 11.40 -5.33
N ALA A 88 -22.19 12.37 -5.27
CA ALA A 88 -21.35 12.58 -4.08
C ALA A 88 -22.21 12.81 -2.81
N GLU A 89 -23.27 13.62 -2.94
CA GLU A 89 -24.17 13.93 -1.82
C GLU A 89 -24.96 12.69 -1.38
N GLN A 90 -25.48 11.90 -2.32
CA GLN A 90 -26.17 10.65 -2.00
C GLN A 90 -25.25 9.66 -1.25
N VAL A 91 -23.96 9.60 -1.60
CA VAL A 91 -22.98 8.77 -0.88
C VAL A 91 -22.77 9.29 0.53
N VAL A 92 -22.60 10.61 0.70
CA VAL A 92 -22.39 11.26 1.99
C VAL A 92 -23.60 11.04 2.89
N ASP A 93 -24.81 11.33 2.42
CA ASP A 93 -26.04 11.18 3.19
C ASP A 93 -26.29 9.73 3.59
N LYS A 94 -26.02 8.79 2.69
CA LYS A 94 -26.17 7.36 2.99
C LYS A 94 -25.17 6.87 4.02
N VAL A 95 -23.92 7.32 3.99
CA VAL A 95 -22.92 6.99 5.02
C VAL A 95 -23.35 7.55 6.37
N ARG A 96 -23.78 8.81 6.41
CA ARG A 96 -24.30 9.46 7.64
C ARG A 96 -25.51 8.72 8.19
N PHE A 97 -26.46 8.37 7.33
CA PHE A 97 -27.65 7.61 7.72
C PHE A 97 -27.31 6.25 8.32
N ILE A 98 -26.42 5.47 7.66
CA ILE A 98 -26.01 4.16 8.16
C ILE A 98 -25.23 4.29 9.48
N ALA A 99 -24.34 5.27 9.61
CA ALA A 99 -23.55 5.49 10.81
C ALA A 99 -24.40 5.96 11.99
N ALA A 100 -25.40 6.79 11.76
CA ALA A 100 -26.36 7.21 12.78
C ALA A 100 -27.22 6.04 13.26
N GLY A 101 -27.61 5.14 12.32
CA GLY A 101 -28.31 3.90 12.62
C GLY A 101 -29.62 4.09 13.39
N SER A 102 -30.43 5.08 13.02
CA SER A 102 -31.70 5.38 13.68
C SER A 102 -32.69 4.22 13.55
N PRO A 103 -33.43 3.86 14.63
CA PRO A 103 -33.36 4.33 16.01
C PRO A 103 -32.36 3.60 16.91
N HIS A 104 -31.65 2.57 16.40
CA HIS A 104 -30.89 1.63 17.24
C HIS A 104 -29.36 1.76 17.17
N GLY A 105 -28.83 2.83 16.56
CA GLY A 105 -27.41 3.03 16.31
C GLY A 105 -26.85 2.14 15.17
N TYR A 106 -25.57 2.32 14.83
CA TYR A 106 -24.92 1.60 13.76
C TYR A 106 -24.98 0.08 13.93
N ARG A 107 -25.43 -0.63 12.91
CA ARG A 107 -25.46 -2.10 12.84
C ARG A 107 -24.85 -2.57 11.53
N PRO A 108 -23.64 -3.15 11.55
CA PRO A 108 -23.02 -3.68 10.35
C PRO A 108 -23.82 -4.87 9.80
N LYS A 109 -23.85 -5.00 8.48
CA LYS A 109 -24.35 -6.21 7.83
C LYS A 109 -23.42 -7.40 8.10
N ALA A 110 -23.96 -8.60 7.91
CA ALA A 110 -23.18 -9.83 8.12
C ALA A 110 -21.93 -9.86 7.21
N VAL A 111 -20.81 -10.24 7.79
CA VAL A 111 -19.54 -10.42 7.07
C VAL A 111 -19.54 -11.78 6.38
N ARG A 112 -19.25 -11.82 5.08
CA ARG A 112 -19.18 -13.07 4.32
C ARG A 112 -17.84 -13.78 4.57
N ARG A 113 -17.87 -14.99 5.11
CA ARG A 113 -16.69 -15.84 5.26
C ARG A 113 -16.28 -16.44 3.93
N LYS A 114 -14.97 -16.40 3.64
CA LYS A 114 -14.35 -17.15 2.54
C LYS A 114 -13.02 -17.72 2.99
N ASP A 115 -12.88 -19.02 2.93
CA ASP A 115 -11.63 -19.68 3.27
C ASP A 115 -10.69 -19.72 2.07
N ILE A 116 -9.48 -19.19 2.23
CA ILE A 116 -8.46 -19.12 1.17
C ILE A 116 -7.33 -20.09 1.52
N PRO A 117 -6.97 -21.02 0.62
CA PRO A 117 -5.85 -21.93 0.84
C PRO A 117 -4.55 -21.18 1.12
N LYS A 118 -3.76 -21.64 2.08
CA LYS A 118 -2.44 -21.07 2.36
C LYS A 118 -1.48 -21.35 1.18
N PRO A 119 -0.62 -20.40 0.81
CA PRO A 119 0.26 -20.55 -0.36
C PRO A 119 1.19 -21.76 -0.34
N TYR A 120 1.56 -22.27 0.85
CA TYR A 120 2.54 -23.36 1.03
C TYR A 120 1.95 -24.62 1.62
N ASP A 121 0.67 -24.61 1.95
CA ASP A 121 -0.03 -25.72 2.55
C ASP A 121 -1.52 -25.60 2.15
N PRO A 122 -1.90 -26.12 0.98
CA PRO A 122 -3.29 -26.04 0.50
C PRO A 122 -4.30 -26.75 1.41
N THR A 123 -3.85 -27.64 2.30
CA THR A 123 -4.71 -28.32 3.28
C THR A 123 -5.14 -27.37 4.40
N LYS A 124 -4.41 -26.28 4.61
CA LYS A 124 -4.72 -25.24 5.59
C LYS A 124 -5.27 -23.99 4.91
N THR A 125 -6.34 -23.46 5.45
CA THR A 125 -6.99 -22.24 4.96
C THR A 125 -6.69 -21.02 5.85
N ARG A 126 -6.90 -19.85 5.27
CA ARG A 126 -7.02 -18.57 6.00
C ARG A 126 -8.47 -18.12 5.93
N PRO A 127 -9.11 -17.87 7.07
CA PRO A 127 -10.46 -17.35 7.11
C PRO A 127 -10.48 -15.87 6.70
N LEU A 128 -10.95 -15.55 5.50
CA LEU A 128 -11.14 -14.17 5.06
C LEU A 128 -12.58 -13.75 5.35
N GLY A 129 -12.76 -12.66 6.09
CA GLY A 129 -14.04 -12.00 6.26
C GLY A 129 -14.20 -10.85 5.26
N ILE A 130 -15.27 -10.87 4.49
CA ILE A 130 -15.57 -9.83 3.49
C ILE A 130 -16.79 -9.05 3.97
N PRO A 131 -16.60 -7.84 4.59
CA PRO A 131 -17.69 -6.96 4.96
C PRO A 131 -18.42 -6.42 3.74
N CYS A 132 -19.67 -6.00 3.89
CA CYS A 132 -20.40 -5.31 2.84
C CYS A 132 -19.73 -4.00 2.44
N ILE A 133 -19.95 -3.54 1.22
CA ILE A 133 -19.18 -2.40 0.68
C ILE A 133 -19.42 -1.10 1.45
N TRP A 134 -20.63 -0.87 1.95
CA TRP A 134 -20.96 0.29 2.78
C TRP A 134 -20.27 0.23 4.15
N ASP A 135 -20.22 -0.94 4.77
CA ASP A 135 -19.47 -1.13 6.02
C ASP A 135 -17.96 -0.93 5.81
N ARG A 136 -17.42 -1.36 4.65
CA ARG A 136 -16.03 -1.08 4.29
C ARG A 136 -15.78 0.42 4.12
N LEU A 137 -16.74 1.17 3.56
CA LEU A 137 -16.63 2.62 3.42
C LEU A 137 -16.60 3.31 4.81
N ILE A 138 -17.48 2.90 5.72
CA ILE A 138 -17.48 3.40 7.10
C ILE A 138 -16.19 3.03 7.83
N GLN A 139 -15.70 1.79 7.69
CA GLN A 139 -14.41 1.37 8.25
C GLN A 139 -13.26 2.24 7.73
N GLN A 140 -13.29 2.63 6.47
CA GLN A 140 -12.26 3.50 5.89
C GLN A 140 -12.36 4.92 6.44
N CYS A 141 -13.58 5.48 6.59
CA CYS A 141 -13.78 6.79 7.22
C CYS A 141 -13.22 6.83 8.64
N VAL A 142 -13.52 5.80 9.42
CA VAL A 142 -13.01 5.65 10.80
C VAL A 142 -11.49 5.49 10.81
N LYS A 143 -10.95 4.63 9.95
CA LYS A 143 -9.51 4.37 9.86
C LYS A 143 -8.72 5.64 9.57
N GLN A 144 -9.16 6.47 8.62
CA GLN A 144 -8.45 7.68 8.20
C GLN A 144 -8.25 8.67 9.34
N VAL A 145 -9.26 8.82 10.20
CA VAL A 145 -9.21 9.74 11.35
C VAL A 145 -8.44 9.13 12.53
N MET A 146 -8.56 7.83 12.77
CA MET A 146 -7.84 7.16 13.85
C MET A 146 -6.34 6.96 13.55
N GLU A 147 -5.96 6.74 12.30
CA GLU A 147 -4.59 6.37 11.91
C GLU A 147 -3.55 7.43 12.34
N PRO A 148 -3.71 8.76 12.10
CA PRO A 148 -2.76 9.76 12.55
C PRO A 148 -2.65 9.83 14.09
N ILE A 149 -3.76 9.67 14.83
CA ILE A 149 -3.77 9.64 16.29
C ILE A 149 -2.95 8.46 16.82
N CYS A 150 -3.18 7.28 16.24
CA CYS A 150 -2.48 6.06 16.63
C CYS A 150 -1.00 6.09 16.21
N GLU A 151 -0.71 6.59 14.99
CA GLU A 151 0.66 6.66 14.46
C GLU A 151 1.58 7.50 15.33
N ALA A 152 1.06 8.56 15.96
CA ALA A 152 1.80 9.39 16.90
C ALA A 152 2.29 8.63 18.16
N LYS A 153 1.62 7.53 18.51
CA LYS A 153 1.85 6.74 19.72
C LYS A 153 2.45 5.34 19.47
N PHE A 154 2.59 4.94 18.21
CA PHE A 154 3.17 3.64 17.89
C PHE A 154 4.69 3.61 18.06
N SER A 155 5.21 2.50 18.59
CA SER A 155 6.65 2.26 18.70
C SER A 155 7.36 2.39 17.34
N GLU A 156 8.58 2.93 17.36
CA GLU A 156 9.46 3.01 16.20
C GLU A 156 9.89 1.64 15.64
N ASN A 157 9.79 0.59 16.44
CA ASN A 157 10.20 -0.77 16.09
C ASN A 157 9.10 -1.61 15.44
N SER A 158 7.92 -1.02 15.22
CA SER A 158 6.80 -1.62 14.49
C SER A 158 6.73 -1.09 13.05
N TYR A 159 6.67 -1.99 12.06
CA TYR A 159 6.79 -1.66 10.63
C TYR A 159 5.59 -2.06 9.78
N GLY A 160 4.87 -3.12 10.14
CA GLY A 160 3.76 -3.65 9.33
C GLY A 160 2.51 -2.78 9.35
N PHE A 161 1.86 -2.63 8.19
CA PHE A 161 0.60 -1.91 8.00
C PHE A 161 0.62 -0.43 8.45
N ARG A 162 1.78 0.18 8.48
CA ARG A 162 1.97 1.58 8.88
C ARG A 162 2.39 2.44 7.70
N PRO A 163 1.92 3.69 7.62
CA PRO A 163 2.30 4.61 6.55
C PRO A 163 3.81 4.91 6.56
N GLY A 164 4.39 4.99 5.35
CA GLY A 164 5.81 5.29 5.19
C GLY A 164 6.77 4.21 5.73
N ARG A 165 6.27 3.02 6.09
CA ARG A 165 7.07 1.88 6.57
C ARG A 165 6.96 0.69 5.61
N SER A 166 8.01 -0.11 5.53
CA SER A 166 8.09 -1.22 4.59
C SER A 166 8.81 -2.43 5.19
N THR A 167 8.72 -3.56 4.50
CA THR A 167 9.52 -4.76 4.81
C THR A 167 11.02 -4.47 4.71
N GLU A 168 11.44 -3.62 3.77
CA GLU A 168 12.84 -3.20 3.60
C GLU A 168 13.39 -2.54 4.87
N HIS A 169 12.60 -1.62 5.50
CA HIS A 169 12.97 -0.97 6.76
C HIS A 169 13.12 -1.96 7.93
N ALA A 170 12.22 -2.94 8.02
CA ALA A 170 12.31 -3.99 9.06
C ALA A 170 13.54 -4.87 8.87
N ILE A 171 13.88 -5.21 7.63
CA ILE A 171 15.09 -5.99 7.30
C ILE A 171 16.37 -5.17 7.55
N ASP A 172 16.41 -3.87 7.20
CA ASP A 172 17.54 -2.99 7.55
C ASP A 172 17.78 -2.97 9.05
N ARG A 173 16.72 -2.76 9.85
CA ARG A 173 16.82 -2.78 11.31
C ARG A 173 17.35 -4.11 11.82
N THR A 174 16.87 -5.22 11.27
CA THR A 174 17.34 -6.57 11.59
C THR A 174 18.83 -6.72 11.30
N TYR A 175 19.30 -6.30 10.11
CA TYR A 175 20.72 -6.37 9.74
C TYR A 175 21.61 -5.56 10.69
N ARG A 176 21.17 -4.35 11.06
CA ARG A 176 21.91 -3.50 12.00
C ARG A 176 22.04 -4.14 13.38
N LEU A 177 20.97 -4.72 13.91
CA LEU A 177 21.00 -5.41 15.21
C LEU A 177 21.95 -6.61 15.19
N MET A 178 21.97 -7.37 14.11
CA MET A 178 22.83 -8.53 13.95
C MET A 178 24.31 -8.16 13.73
N GLN A 179 24.59 -7.18 12.89
CA GLN A 179 25.95 -6.86 12.44
C GLN A 179 26.63 -5.79 13.30
N LEU A 180 25.93 -4.68 13.61
CA LEU A 180 26.52 -3.54 14.33
C LEU A 180 26.40 -3.69 15.84
N THR A 181 25.27 -4.23 16.34
CA THR A 181 25.03 -4.39 17.78
C THR A 181 25.48 -5.77 18.28
N HIS A 182 25.82 -6.69 17.37
CA HIS A 182 26.29 -8.06 17.68
C HIS A 182 25.30 -8.88 18.51
N LEU A 183 24.00 -8.74 18.26
CA LEU A 183 22.95 -9.53 18.90
C LEU A 183 22.70 -10.79 18.07
N HIS A 184 23.21 -11.92 18.55
CA HIS A 184 23.27 -13.15 17.77
C HIS A 184 22.27 -14.23 18.20
N TYR A 185 21.46 -13.97 19.23
CA TYR A 185 20.37 -14.84 19.65
C TYR A 185 19.05 -14.16 19.30
N VAL A 186 18.31 -14.77 18.39
CA VAL A 186 17.04 -14.25 17.87
C VAL A 186 15.91 -15.15 18.37
N ILE A 187 14.92 -14.56 19.00
CA ILE A 187 13.68 -15.24 19.36
C ILE A 187 12.68 -15.01 18.23
N GLU A 188 12.28 -16.09 17.58
CA GLU A 188 11.21 -16.09 16.60
C GLU A 188 9.91 -16.35 17.33
N PHE A 189 8.95 -15.42 17.27
CA PHE A 189 7.62 -15.58 17.83
C PHE A 189 6.58 -15.78 16.73
N ASP A 190 5.60 -16.64 16.99
CA ASP A 190 4.42 -16.85 16.17
C ASP A 190 3.19 -16.90 17.08
N ILE A 191 2.33 -15.89 16.99
CA ILE A 191 1.09 -15.83 17.79
C ILE A 191 0.04 -16.74 17.14
N LYS A 192 -0.56 -17.62 17.94
CA LYS A 192 -1.56 -18.58 17.45
C LYS A 192 -2.86 -17.88 17.07
N GLY A 193 -3.17 -17.86 15.76
CA GLY A 193 -4.43 -17.29 15.26
C GLY A 193 -4.66 -15.86 15.73
N PHE A 194 -3.68 -14.97 15.61
CA PHE A 194 -3.70 -13.63 16.19
C PHE A 194 -5.02 -12.88 15.92
N PHE A 195 -5.40 -12.74 14.63
CA PHE A 195 -6.60 -12.00 14.25
C PHE A 195 -7.90 -12.61 14.80
N ASP A 196 -7.93 -13.92 15.00
CA ASP A 196 -9.11 -14.63 15.50
C ASP A 196 -9.22 -14.58 17.04
N ASN A 197 -8.15 -14.17 17.75
CA ASN A 197 -8.09 -14.20 19.21
C ASN A 197 -7.99 -12.82 19.88
N VAL A 198 -8.05 -11.72 19.13
CA VAL A 198 -8.05 -10.36 19.69
C VAL A 198 -9.23 -10.18 20.64
N ASN A 199 -8.95 -9.81 21.90
CA ASN A 199 -9.99 -9.55 22.90
C ASN A 199 -10.63 -8.17 22.65
N HIS A 200 -11.94 -8.12 22.37
CA HIS A 200 -12.66 -6.89 22.03
C HIS A 200 -12.62 -5.86 23.18
N SER A 201 -12.88 -6.29 24.41
CA SER A 201 -12.92 -5.38 25.57
C SER A 201 -11.51 -4.80 25.86
N LYS A 202 -10.47 -5.60 25.75
CA LYS A 202 -9.09 -5.13 25.90
C LYS A 202 -8.72 -4.13 24.83
N LEU A 203 -9.05 -4.42 23.56
CA LEU A 203 -8.79 -3.52 22.43
C LEU A 203 -9.48 -2.16 22.62
N ILE A 204 -10.75 -2.13 23.03
CA ILE A 204 -11.46 -0.87 23.30
C ILE A 204 -10.78 -0.08 24.44
N LYS A 205 -10.32 -0.74 25.50
CA LYS A 205 -9.55 -0.08 26.58
C LYS A 205 -8.21 0.46 26.06
N GLN A 206 -7.54 -0.25 25.16
CA GLN A 206 -6.28 0.22 24.54
C GLN A 206 -6.52 1.44 23.65
N ILE A 207 -7.63 1.48 22.87
CA ILE A 207 -8.02 2.64 22.07
C ILE A 207 -8.29 3.84 22.97
N TRP A 208 -9.01 3.63 24.08
CA TRP A 208 -9.22 4.65 25.09
C TRP A 208 -7.90 5.18 25.65
N ALA A 209 -6.98 4.30 26.07
CA ALA A 209 -5.66 4.67 26.58
C ALA A 209 -4.78 5.41 25.56
N MET A 210 -5.08 5.31 24.27
CA MET A 210 -4.45 6.12 23.21
C MET A 210 -5.06 7.53 23.10
N GLY A 211 -5.97 7.92 23.98
CA GLY A 211 -6.60 9.24 23.99
C GLY A 211 -7.84 9.36 23.10
N ILE A 212 -8.38 8.27 22.59
CA ILE A 212 -9.63 8.28 21.80
C ILE A 212 -10.80 8.03 22.74
N HIS A 213 -11.43 9.12 23.19
CA HIS A 213 -12.50 9.12 24.20
C HIS A 213 -13.89 9.37 23.62
N ASP A 214 -14.04 9.38 22.29
CA ASP A 214 -15.33 9.51 21.61
C ASP A 214 -16.18 8.23 21.83
N LYS A 215 -17.20 8.33 22.68
CA LYS A 215 -18.07 7.20 23.05
C LYS A 215 -18.84 6.64 21.87
N HIS A 216 -19.26 7.50 20.92
CA HIS A 216 -19.99 7.07 19.73
C HIS A 216 -19.05 6.29 18.78
N LEU A 217 -17.83 6.76 18.56
CA LEU A 217 -16.83 6.03 17.80
C LEU A 217 -16.53 4.66 18.44
N LEU A 218 -16.34 4.61 19.75
CA LEU A 218 -16.09 3.35 20.45
C LEU A 218 -17.27 2.38 20.36
N TYR A 219 -18.51 2.89 20.34
CA TYR A 219 -19.69 2.08 20.08
C TYR A 219 -19.66 1.50 18.66
N ILE A 220 -19.40 2.31 17.64
CA ILE A 220 -19.30 1.85 16.25
C ILE A 220 -18.21 0.77 16.10
N LEU A 221 -17.04 0.96 16.72
CA LEU A 221 -15.96 -0.03 16.71
C LEU A 221 -16.38 -1.38 17.35
N ARG A 222 -17.13 -1.32 18.48
CA ARG A 222 -17.67 -2.54 19.11
C ARG A 222 -18.64 -3.27 18.17
N GLN A 223 -19.51 -2.54 17.47
CA GLN A 223 -20.43 -3.14 16.50
C GLN A 223 -19.67 -3.77 15.33
N MET A 224 -18.64 -3.10 14.79
CA MET A 224 -17.78 -3.66 13.74
C MET A 224 -17.08 -4.95 14.20
N LEU A 225 -16.57 -5.00 15.42
CA LEU A 225 -15.88 -6.17 15.98
C LEU A 225 -16.84 -7.34 16.23
N SER A 226 -18.07 -7.07 16.64
CA SER A 226 -19.11 -8.07 16.91
C SER A 226 -20.03 -8.35 15.73
N ALA A 227 -19.67 -7.88 14.51
CA ALA A 227 -20.45 -8.12 13.31
C ALA A 227 -20.66 -9.63 13.07
N THR A 228 -21.91 -10.03 12.81
CA THR A 228 -22.25 -11.42 12.53
C THR A 228 -21.50 -11.92 11.28
N ILE A 229 -21.00 -13.14 11.33
CA ILE A 229 -20.28 -13.79 10.22
C ILE A 229 -21.20 -14.83 9.58
N LYS A 230 -21.45 -14.68 8.27
CA LYS A 230 -22.10 -15.70 7.46
C LYS A 230 -21.06 -16.72 6.99
N MET A 231 -21.18 -17.94 7.47
CA MET A 231 -20.28 -19.06 7.15
C MET A 231 -20.56 -19.62 5.75
N PRO A 232 -19.64 -20.40 5.16
CA PRO A 232 -19.83 -21.02 3.83
C PRO A 232 -21.02 -21.99 3.77
N ASP A 233 -21.37 -22.61 4.89
CA ASP A 233 -22.52 -23.51 5.06
C ASP A 233 -23.86 -22.77 5.22
N GLY A 234 -23.85 -21.42 5.21
CA GLY A 234 -25.02 -20.58 5.36
C GLY A 234 -25.35 -20.20 6.81
N THR A 235 -24.70 -20.79 7.81
CA THR A 235 -24.93 -20.48 9.23
C THR A 235 -24.40 -19.09 9.60
N PHE A 236 -24.95 -18.50 10.67
CA PHE A 236 -24.56 -17.19 11.18
C PHE A 236 -23.93 -17.31 12.58
N VAL A 237 -22.71 -16.80 12.71
CA VAL A 237 -21.96 -16.83 13.98
C VAL A 237 -21.66 -15.41 14.42
N ARG A 238 -21.97 -15.07 15.67
CA ARG A 238 -21.60 -13.79 16.29
C ARG A 238 -20.30 -13.96 17.07
N PRO A 239 -19.19 -13.30 16.66
CA PRO A 239 -17.92 -13.45 17.33
C PRO A 239 -17.91 -12.69 18.66
N ASN A 240 -17.29 -13.27 19.70
CA ASN A 240 -17.03 -12.62 20.98
C ASN A 240 -15.57 -12.14 21.10
N LYS A 241 -14.71 -12.51 20.16
CA LYS A 241 -13.30 -12.12 20.03
C LYS A 241 -12.91 -12.15 18.56
N GLY A 242 -11.74 -11.59 18.28
CA GLY A 242 -11.15 -11.54 16.93
C GLY A 242 -11.50 -10.28 16.17
N THR A 243 -10.76 -10.06 15.09
CA THR A 243 -11.01 -9.01 14.10
C THR A 243 -11.15 -9.68 12.73
N PRO A 244 -12.13 -9.28 11.88
CA PRO A 244 -12.30 -9.92 10.58
C PRO A 244 -11.03 -9.79 9.73
N GLN A 245 -10.41 -10.93 9.37
CA GLN A 245 -9.30 -10.91 8.39
C GLN A 245 -9.86 -10.46 7.04
N GLY A 246 -9.53 -9.23 6.61
CA GLY A 246 -10.04 -8.60 5.39
C GLY A 246 -10.88 -7.35 5.64
N GLY A 247 -11.19 -7.03 6.89
CA GLY A 247 -11.70 -5.70 7.27
C GLY A 247 -10.65 -4.61 7.03
N ILE A 248 -11.07 -3.46 6.52
CA ILE A 248 -10.17 -2.34 6.18
C ILE A 248 -9.47 -1.77 7.43
N ILE A 249 -10.17 -1.74 8.55
CA ILE A 249 -9.64 -1.22 9.81
C ILE A 249 -8.81 -2.26 10.59
N SER A 250 -8.95 -3.55 10.30
CA SER A 250 -8.32 -4.64 11.07
C SER A 250 -6.80 -4.53 11.20
N PRO A 251 -6.03 -4.10 10.18
CA PRO A 251 -4.59 -3.88 10.31
C PRO A 251 -4.21 -2.79 11.33
N LEU A 252 -4.98 -1.70 11.41
CA LEU A 252 -4.78 -0.64 12.40
C LEU A 252 -5.06 -1.17 13.81
N LEU A 253 -6.18 -1.87 13.99
CA LEU A 253 -6.57 -2.47 15.26
C LEU A 253 -5.54 -3.51 15.74
N ALA A 254 -4.99 -4.31 14.82
CA ALA A 254 -3.91 -5.24 15.11
C ALA A 254 -2.65 -4.55 15.66
N ASN A 255 -2.28 -3.42 15.08
CA ASN A 255 -1.15 -2.62 15.56
C ASN A 255 -1.44 -2.00 16.93
N ILE A 256 -2.67 -1.54 17.21
CA ILE A 256 -3.08 -1.03 18.53
C ILE A 256 -2.92 -2.11 19.60
N VAL A 257 -3.40 -3.33 19.33
CA VAL A 257 -3.27 -4.45 20.29
C VAL A 257 -1.82 -4.73 20.65
N LEU A 258 -0.92 -4.79 19.68
CA LEU A 258 0.48 -5.16 19.90
C LEU A 258 1.37 -3.97 20.27
N ASN A 259 0.88 -2.73 20.20
CA ASN A 259 1.66 -1.55 20.60
C ASN A 259 2.03 -1.58 22.09
N GLU A 260 1.18 -2.14 22.93
CA GLU A 260 1.46 -2.32 24.36
C GLU A 260 2.66 -3.27 24.59
N LEU A 261 2.77 -4.34 23.78
CA LEU A 261 3.93 -5.24 23.78
C LEU A 261 5.20 -4.51 23.31
N ASP A 262 5.10 -3.74 22.24
CA ASP A 262 6.25 -2.99 21.70
C ASP A 262 6.83 -2.06 22.77
N HIS A 263 5.98 -1.24 23.40
CA HIS A 263 6.42 -0.32 24.46
C HIS A 263 6.93 -1.03 25.70
N TRP A 264 6.30 -2.15 26.07
CA TRP A 264 6.80 -2.94 27.20
C TRP A 264 8.23 -3.46 26.95
N ILE A 265 8.50 -4.00 25.76
CA ILE A 265 9.85 -4.47 25.42
C ILE A 265 10.83 -3.30 25.30
N ASP A 266 10.42 -2.19 24.68
CA ASP A 266 11.26 -1.01 24.53
C ASP A 266 11.65 -0.42 25.90
N SER A 267 10.73 -0.42 26.88
CA SER A 267 10.98 0.05 28.24
C SER A 267 12.01 -0.80 29.01
N GLN A 268 12.16 -2.08 28.65
CA GLN A 268 13.14 -2.96 29.34
C GLN A 268 14.58 -2.59 28.97
N TRP A 269 14.82 -1.97 27.82
CA TRP A 269 16.17 -1.66 27.38
C TRP A 269 16.28 -0.35 26.59
N GLN A 270 15.67 -0.27 25.40
CA GLN A 270 15.89 0.84 24.46
C GLN A 270 15.46 2.18 25.05
N ASP A 271 14.32 2.23 25.70
CA ASP A 271 13.69 3.41 26.31
C ASP A 271 13.67 3.31 27.84
N SER A 272 14.59 2.53 28.41
CA SER A 272 14.74 2.41 29.86
C SER A 272 15.10 3.76 30.49
N PRO A 273 14.46 4.16 31.63
CA PRO A 273 14.77 5.40 32.35
C PRO A 273 16.25 5.49 32.82
N VAL A 274 16.87 4.35 33.06
CA VAL A 274 18.29 4.28 33.47
C VAL A 274 19.23 4.84 32.41
N LYS A 275 18.86 4.74 31.11
CA LYS A 275 19.66 5.27 30.00
C LYS A 275 19.84 6.78 30.04
N HIS A 276 18.87 7.51 30.56
CA HIS A 276 18.90 8.97 30.63
C HIS A 276 19.94 9.53 31.61
N LYS A 277 20.49 8.68 32.50
CA LYS A 277 21.56 9.05 33.40
C LYS A 277 22.93 9.15 32.71
N TYR A 278 23.05 8.73 31.46
CA TYR A 278 24.32 8.65 30.73
C TYR A 278 24.24 9.45 29.40
N SER A 279 25.39 9.86 28.88
CA SER A 279 25.46 10.54 27.61
C SER A 279 24.90 9.68 26.46
N LYS A 280 24.27 10.28 25.45
CA LYS A 280 23.63 9.60 24.31
C LYS A 280 24.55 8.59 23.61
N CYS A 281 25.86 8.87 23.53
CA CYS A 281 26.83 8.01 22.83
C CYS A 281 27.19 6.73 23.64
N ASN A 282 27.21 6.82 24.95
CA ASN A 282 27.71 5.76 25.83
C ASN A 282 26.66 5.12 26.75
N GLY A 283 25.38 5.51 26.62
CA GLY A 283 24.32 5.09 27.53
C GLY A 283 24.15 3.57 27.67
N TYR A 284 24.39 2.80 26.62
CA TYR A 284 24.25 1.34 26.69
C TYR A 284 25.45 0.61 27.29
N VAL A 285 26.63 1.23 27.36
CA VAL A 285 27.83 0.59 27.95
C VAL A 285 27.68 0.40 29.45
N PRO A 286 27.33 1.42 30.23
CA PRO A 286 27.02 1.26 31.65
C PRO A 286 25.83 0.34 31.90
N MET A 287 24.76 0.44 31.09
CA MET A 287 23.58 -0.42 31.24
C MET A 287 23.92 -1.93 31.15
N ARG A 288 24.88 -2.30 30.28
CA ARG A 288 25.35 -3.69 30.18
C ARG A 288 26.03 -4.22 31.45
N LYS A 289 26.50 -3.33 32.33
CA LYS A 289 27.08 -3.70 33.63
C LYS A 289 26.03 -3.85 34.73
N THR A 290 24.76 -3.49 34.43
CA THR A 290 23.62 -3.68 35.34
C THR A 290 23.00 -5.06 35.19
N GLY A 291 22.00 -5.39 36.02
CA GLY A 291 21.19 -6.60 35.87
C GLY A 291 20.21 -6.58 34.69
N LEU A 292 20.07 -5.44 33.94
CA LEU A 292 19.18 -5.29 32.83
C LEU A 292 19.57 -6.18 31.65
N LYS A 293 18.57 -6.73 30.95
CA LYS A 293 18.77 -7.62 29.81
C LYS A 293 18.69 -6.84 28.50
N GLU A 294 19.77 -6.89 27.70
CA GLU A 294 19.80 -6.22 26.39
C GLU A 294 18.89 -6.94 25.41
N MET A 295 17.79 -6.29 25.03
CA MET A 295 16.83 -6.81 24.07
C MET A 295 16.27 -5.72 23.15
N TYR A 296 15.96 -6.09 21.89
CA TYR A 296 15.35 -5.22 20.90
C TYR A 296 14.29 -5.99 20.11
N ILE A 297 13.14 -5.37 19.89
CA ILE A 297 12.08 -5.92 19.04
C ILE A 297 12.17 -5.35 17.62
N VAL A 298 11.84 -6.18 16.62
CA VAL A 298 11.50 -5.76 15.26
C VAL A 298 10.20 -6.47 14.92
N ARG A 299 9.12 -5.71 14.76
CA ARG A 299 7.79 -6.25 14.50
C ARG A 299 7.23 -5.81 13.14
N TYR A 300 6.68 -6.76 12.41
CA TYR A 300 5.91 -6.53 11.20
C TYR A 300 4.53 -7.20 11.31
N ALA A 301 3.50 -6.44 11.67
CA ALA A 301 2.18 -6.95 12.06
C ALA A 301 2.27 -7.91 13.26
N ASP A 302 1.83 -9.15 13.10
CA ASP A 302 1.91 -10.22 14.10
C ASP A 302 3.22 -11.03 14.06
N ASP A 303 4.04 -10.84 13.03
CA ASP A 303 5.35 -11.49 12.87
C ASP A 303 6.45 -10.62 13.51
N PHE A 304 7.06 -11.06 14.61
CA PHE A 304 8.08 -10.28 15.27
C PHE A 304 9.27 -11.11 15.73
N ARG A 305 10.40 -10.42 15.88
CA ARG A 305 11.66 -10.98 16.33
C ARG A 305 12.20 -10.15 17.49
N ILE A 306 12.73 -10.84 18.51
CA ILE A 306 13.44 -10.19 19.60
C ILE A 306 14.90 -10.63 19.55
N PHE A 307 15.80 -9.67 19.64
CA PHE A 307 17.24 -9.85 19.51
C PHE A 307 17.90 -9.72 20.87
N CYS A 308 18.68 -10.73 21.27
CA CYS A 308 19.39 -10.78 22.54
C CYS A 308 20.88 -11.09 22.32
N ARG A 309 21.69 -10.77 23.34
CA ARG A 309 23.14 -10.94 23.26
C ARG A 309 23.59 -12.39 23.51
N ASN A 310 23.00 -13.06 24.47
CA ASN A 310 23.33 -14.43 24.84
C ASN A 310 22.12 -15.35 24.93
N LYS A 311 22.35 -16.66 25.05
CA LYS A 311 21.30 -17.68 25.05
C LYS A 311 20.42 -17.60 26.31
N THR A 312 21.02 -17.40 27.47
CA THR A 312 20.30 -17.36 28.74
C THR A 312 19.29 -16.21 28.78
N ASP A 313 19.72 -15.00 28.36
CA ASP A 313 18.82 -13.85 28.27
C ASP A 313 17.72 -14.08 27.24
N ALA A 314 18.02 -14.73 26.11
CA ALA A 314 17.02 -15.04 25.10
C ALA A 314 15.95 -16.02 25.60
N GLU A 315 16.35 -17.08 26.33
CA GLU A 315 15.37 -18.04 26.90
C GLU A 315 14.52 -17.39 28.00
N ARG A 316 15.12 -16.57 28.85
CA ARG A 316 14.39 -15.80 29.89
C ARG A 316 13.41 -14.81 29.24
N THR A 317 13.87 -14.07 28.24
CA THR A 317 13.02 -13.14 27.51
C THR A 317 11.87 -13.86 26.78
N LYS A 318 12.13 -15.02 26.17
CA LYS A 318 11.10 -15.85 25.55
C LYS A 318 10.02 -16.25 26.56
N ALA A 319 10.41 -16.73 27.75
CA ALA A 319 9.46 -17.09 28.80
C ALA A 319 8.64 -15.89 29.27
N ALA A 320 9.29 -14.76 29.56
CA ALA A 320 8.63 -13.54 30.02
C ALA A 320 7.64 -12.98 28.99
N VAL A 321 8.03 -12.93 27.70
CA VAL A 321 7.14 -12.45 26.62
C VAL A 321 5.95 -13.41 26.43
N THR A 322 6.17 -14.71 26.50
CA THR A 322 5.09 -15.70 26.38
C THR A 322 4.07 -15.53 27.50
N GLN A 323 4.52 -15.41 28.73
CA GLN A 323 3.67 -15.16 29.89
C GLN A 323 2.93 -13.82 29.76
N TRP A 324 3.65 -12.76 29.40
CA TRP A 324 3.09 -11.42 29.24
C TRP A 324 1.97 -11.40 28.17
N LEU A 325 2.17 -12.05 27.02
CA LEU A 325 1.16 -12.17 25.97
C LEU A 325 -0.10 -12.88 26.47
N SER A 326 0.06 -13.98 27.19
CA SER A 326 -1.06 -14.76 27.73
C SER A 326 -1.83 -13.98 28.81
N GLU A 327 -1.13 -13.42 29.80
CA GLU A 327 -1.77 -12.74 30.92
C GLU A 327 -2.34 -11.37 30.52
N ARG A 328 -1.55 -10.57 29.79
CA ARG A 328 -1.89 -9.18 29.48
C ARG A 328 -2.81 -9.03 28.27
N LEU A 329 -2.54 -9.77 27.20
CA LEU A 329 -3.30 -9.67 25.96
C LEU A 329 -4.25 -10.87 25.73
N ARG A 330 -4.16 -11.93 26.53
CA ARG A 330 -4.88 -13.19 26.34
C ARG A 330 -4.62 -13.80 24.94
N LEU A 331 -3.36 -13.75 24.55
CA LEU A 331 -2.87 -14.27 23.28
C LEU A 331 -1.83 -15.39 23.55
N ASP A 332 -2.04 -16.55 22.92
CA ASP A 332 -1.13 -17.67 23.04
C ASP A 332 -0.12 -17.68 21.90
N VAL A 333 1.11 -18.08 22.21
CA VAL A 333 2.14 -18.33 21.19
C VAL A 333 2.06 -19.77 20.70
N SER A 334 2.50 -20.02 19.46
CA SER A 334 2.66 -21.37 18.91
C SER A 334 3.97 -21.97 19.43
N PRO A 335 3.94 -22.99 20.33
CA PRO A 335 5.18 -23.56 20.91
C PRO A 335 6.09 -24.16 19.84
N GLU A 336 5.51 -24.75 18.79
CA GLU A 336 6.22 -25.40 17.69
C GLU A 336 7.02 -24.43 16.83
N LYS A 337 6.54 -23.18 16.73
CA LYS A 337 7.15 -22.15 15.87
C LYS A 337 7.93 -21.10 16.66
N THR A 338 7.67 -20.97 17.97
CA THR A 338 8.35 -20.02 18.84
C THR A 338 9.65 -20.63 19.37
N ARG A 339 10.78 -20.11 18.91
CA ARG A 339 12.10 -20.71 19.21
C ARG A 339 13.21 -19.66 19.32
N VAL A 340 14.28 -20.01 20.05
CA VAL A 340 15.52 -19.25 20.12
C VAL A 340 16.49 -19.77 19.05
N VAL A 341 16.99 -18.90 18.19
CA VAL A 341 17.91 -19.23 17.10
C VAL A 341 19.26 -18.53 17.33
N ASN A 342 20.35 -19.30 17.37
CA ASN A 342 21.70 -18.75 17.28
C ASN A 342 22.06 -18.52 15.80
N ILE A 343 22.05 -17.26 15.35
CA ILE A 343 22.27 -16.89 13.95
C ILE A 343 23.73 -17.04 13.48
N LYS A 344 24.68 -17.36 14.34
CA LYS A 344 26.03 -17.80 13.95
C LYS A 344 26.03 -19.23 13.39
N ARG A 345 25.06 -20.05 13.81
CA ARG A 345 24.96 -21.47 13.46
C ARG A 345 23.80 -21.78 12.50
N ARG A 346 22.64 -21.14 12.67
CA ARG A 346 21.41 -21.42 11.93
C ARG A 346 20.83 -20.15 11.34
N TYR A 347 20.05 -20.28 10.26
CA TYR A 347 19.28 -19.18 9.70
C TYR A 347 18.06 -18.87 10.56
N SER A 348 17.81 -17.59 10.79
CA SER A 348 16.50 -17.07 11.22
C SER A 348 15.71 -16.68 9.99
N VAL A 349 14.41 -16.98 10.01
CA VAL A 349 13.50 -16.67 8.90
C VAL A 349 12.62 -15.49 9.28
N PHE A 350 12.64 -14.42 8.48
CA PHE A 350 11.81 -13.24 8.69
C PHE A 350 11.41 -12.61 7.35
N LEU A 351 10.11 -12.32 7.18
CA LEU A 351 9.54 -11.63 6.01
C LEU A 351 9.98 -12.25 4.66
N GLY A 352 10.02 -13.57 4.57
CA GLY A 352 10.42 -14.27 3.35
C GLY A 352 11.92 -14.39 3.12
N PHE A 353 12.74 -13.85 4.00
CA PHE A 353 14.20 -13.98 3.98
C PHE A 353 14.68 -14.99 5.03
N LYS A 354 15.72 -15.76 4.72
CA LYS A 354 16.52 -16.49 5.70
C LYS A 354 17.83 -15.74 5.90
N ILE A 355 18.15 -15.43 7.16
CA ILE A 355 19.20 -14.48 7.54
C ILE A 355 20.10 -15.11 8.59
N ARG A 356 21.41 -14.99 8.45
CA ARG A 356 22.41 -15.37 9.46
C ARG A 356 23.63 -14.46 9.39
N VAL A 357 24.50 -14.52 10.39
CA VAL A 357 25.82 -13.90 10.32
C VAL A 357 26.89 -14.93 9.93
N HIS A 358 27.88 -14.46 9.19
CA HIS A 358 29.00 -15.28 8.71
C HIS A 358 30.32 -14.56 8.97
N PRO A 359 31.38 -15.26 9.42
CA PRO A 359 32.69 -14.65 9.57
C PRO A 359 33.25 -14.19 8.24
N LYS A 360 33.85 -12.99 8.21
CA LYS A 360 34.62 -12.43 7.11
C LYS A 360 35.84 -11.73 7.69
N GLY A 361 36.96 -12.43 7.74
CA GLY A 361 38.11 -12.02 8.54
C GLY A 361 37.73 -11.92 10.02
N GLN A 362 38.09 -10.84 10.68
CA GLN A 362 37.77 -10.59 12.08
C GLN A 362 36.34 -10.10 12.32
N LYS A 363 35.56 -9.84 11.27
CA LYS A 363 34.20 -9.27 11.37
C LYS A 363 33.14 -10.33 11.06
N LEU A 364 31.96 -10.15 11.65
CA LEU A 364 30.75 -10.88 11.27
C LEU A 364 29.95 -10.04 10.30
N VAL A 365 29.57 -10.62 9.17
CA VAL A 365 28.72 -9.97 8.16
C VAL A 365 27.40 -10.71 8.00
N VAL A 366 26.34 -9.97 7.75
CA VAL A 366 25.03 -10.57 7.47
C VAL A 366 25.05 -11.23 6.09
N LYS A 367 24.58 -12.47 6.04
CA LYS A 367 24.27 -13.23 4.83
C LYS A 367 22.80 -13.58 4.82
N SER A 368 22.13 -13.24 3.73
CA SER A 368 20.69 -13.48 3.57
C SER A 368 20.38 -14.02 2.18
N HIS A 369 19.34 -14.83 2.13
CA HIS A 369 18.80 -15.49 0.95
C HIS A 369 17.28 -15.36 0.94
N ILE A 370 16.66 -15.67 -0.18
CA ILE A 370 15.24 -15.99 -0.24
C ILE A 370 15.00 -17.24 0.62
N ASN A 371 13.97 -17.25 1.46
CA ASN A 371 13.61 -18.43 2.25
C ASN A 371 13.29 -19.61 1.31
N ASP A 372 13.73 -20.83 1.67
CA ASP A 372 13.62 -22.03 0.81
C ASP A 372 12.18 -22.33 0.37
N LYS A 373 11.20 -22.19 1.27
CA LYS A 373 9.77 -22.36 0.95
C LYS A 373 9.29 -21.33 -0.08
N GLN A 374 9.74 -20.07 0.07
CA GLN A 374 9.43 -18.99 -0.85
C GLN A 374 10.11 -19.21 -2.20
N LEU A 375 11.38 -19.61 -2.21
CA LEU A 375 12.14 -19.86 -3.42
C LEU A 375 11.45 -20.92 -4.28
N LYS A 376 11.04 -22.03 -3.66
CA LYS A 376 10.30 -23.11 -4.34
C LYS A 376 8.96 -22.61 -4.91
N HIS A 377 8.19 -21.88 -4.14
CA HIS A 377 6.90 -21.34 -4.57
C HIS A 377 7.03 -20.34 -5.73
N VAL A 378 8.01 -19.44 -5.64
CA VAL A 378 8.33 -18.49 -6.72
C VAL A 378 8.74 -19.24 -7.98
N GLN A 379 9.57 -20.28 -7.84
CA GLN A 379 9.95 -21.14 -8.96
C GLN A 379 8.74 -21.78 -9.63
N GLU A 380 7.86 -22.42 -8.85
CA GLU A 380 6.64 -23.04 -9.37
C GLU A 380 5.73 -22.05 -10.11
N LYS A 381 5.56 -20.84 -9.55
CA LYS A 381 4.77 -19.77 -10.20
C LYS A 381 5.38 -19.31 -11.51
N LEU A 382 6.69 -19.03 -11.53
CA LEU A 382 7.38 -18.59 -12.74
C LEU A 382 7.39 -19.66 -13.82
N VAL A 383 7.64 -20.92 -13.46
CA VAL A 383 7.59 -22.06 -14.38
C VAL A 383 6.18 -22.25 -14.95
N LYS A 384 5.15 -22.13 -14.11
CA LYS A 384 3.75 -22.19 -14.56
C LYS A 384 3.42 -21.06 -15.54
N GLN A 385 3.91 -19.86 -15.31
CA GLN A 385 3.72 -18.73 -16.22
C GLN A 385 4.53 -18.88 -17.51
N ALA A 386 5.77 -19.38 -17.42
CA ALA A 386 6.59 -19.70 -18.58
C ALA A 386 5.93 -20.72 -19.51
N LYS A 387 5.29 -21.76 -18.96
CA LYS A 387 4.47 -22.71 -19.75
C LYS A 387 3.32 -22.04 -20.51
N ARG A 388 2.74 -20.97 -19.94
CA ARG A 388 1.64 -20.20 -20.57
C ARG A 388 2.10 -19.31 -21.72
N ILE A 389 3.36 -18.91 -21.74
CA ILE A 389 3.93 -18.17 -22.87
C ILE A 389 3.91 -19.06 -24.13
N GLY A 390 4.30 -20.35 -24.00
CA GLY A 390 4.25 -21.31 -25.12
C GLY A 390 2.86 -21.87 -25.44
N ASN A 391 1.93 -21.78 -24.48
CA ASN A 391 0.51 -22.19 -24.66
C ASN A 391 -0.40 -21.22 -23.89
N PRO A 392 -0.77 -20.08 -24.51
CA PRO A 392 -1.57 -19.06 -23.86
C PRO A 392 -2.95 -19.57 -23.45
N ARG A 393 -3.49 -18.96 -22.38
CA ARG A 393 -4.86 -19.24 -21.94
C ARG A 393 -5.86 -18.82 -23.03
N ARG A 394 -6.97 -19.55 -23.11
CA ARG A 394 -8.08 -19.24 -24.04
C ARG A 394 -8.45 -17.76 -23.93
N GLY A 395 -8.47 -17.06 -25.07
CA GLY A 395 -8.78 -15.63 -25.17
C GLY A 395 -7.63 -14.68 -24.82
N ARG A 396 -6.39 -15.18 -24.61
CA ARG A 396 -5.20 -14.36 -24.39
C ARG A 396 -4.17 -14.52 -25.49
N LYS A 397 -3.44 -13.43 -25.80
CA LYS A 397 -2.31 -13.43 -26.72
C LYS A 397 -1.01 -13.77 -25.96
N THR A 398 -0.04 -14.36 -26.65
CA THR A 398 1.31 -14.65 -26.10
C THR A 398 1.95 -13.41 -25.48
N GLN A 399 1.80 -12.25 -26.11
CA GLN A 399 2.29 -10.96 -25.60
C GLN A 399 1.75 -10.59 -24.21
N GLU A 400 0.46 -10.87 -23.93
CA GLU A 400 -0.15 -10.64 -22.61
C GLU A 400 0.44 -11.58 -21.53
N GLU A 401 0.71 -12.84 -21.92
CA GLU A 401 1.32 -13.80 -20.99
C GLU A 401 2.81 -13.46 -20.72
N ILE A 402 3.53 -12.90 -21.70
CA ILE A 402 4.89 -12.34 -21.51
C ILE A 402 4.82 -11.13 -20.57
N SER A 403 3.91 -10.18 -20.79
CA SER A 403 3.73 -9.02 -19.94
C SER A 403 3.47 -9.40 -18.49
N LEU A 404 2.61 -10.42 -18.28
CA LEU A 404 2.35 -10.95 -16.93
C LEU A 404 3.60 -11.60 -16.31
N TYR A 405 4.35 -12.38 -17.09
CA TYR A 405 5.61 -12.97 -16.64
C TYR A 405 6.62 -11.88 -16.25
N ASN A 406 6.79 -10.86 -17.07
CA ASN A 406 7.69 -9.74 -16.83
C ASN A 406 7.31 -8.97 -15.54
N SER A 407 6.02 -8.74 -15.32
CA SER A 407 5.51 -8.14 -14.08
C SER A 407 5.85 -8.99 -12.85
N MET A 408 5.74 -10.33 -12.95
CA MET A 408 6.14 -11.24 -11.88
C MET A 408 7.65 -11.16 -11.60
N VAL A 409 8.49 -11.17 -12.65
CA VAL A 409 9.95 -11.05 -12.52
C VAL A 409 10.33 -9.75 -11.83
N MET A 410 9.77 -8.62 -12.27
CA MET A 410 10.01 -7.30 -11.65
C MET A 410 9.59 -7.28 -10.17
N GLY A 411 8.43 -7.82 -9.86
CA GLY A 411 7.94 -7.89 -8.47
C GLY A 411 8.87 -8.70 -7.57
N ILE A 412 9.34 -9.87 -8.03
CA ILE A 412 10.26 -10.73 -7.29
C ILE A 412 11.62 -10.04 -7.11
N GLN A 413 12.19 -9.49 -8.18
CA GLN A 413 13.47 -8.79 -8.11
C GLN A 413 13.38 -7.56 -7.20
N ASN A 414 12.34 -6.75 -7.28
CA ASN A 414 12.17 -5.58 -6.44
C ASN A 414 12.05 -5.93 -4.96
N TYR A 415 11.35 -7.01 -4.62
CA TYR A 415 11.18 -7.42 -3.23
C TYR A 415 12.47 -8.03 -2.64
N TYR A 416 13.13 -8.93 -3.38
CA TYR A 416 14.24 -9.69 -2.85
C TYR A 416 15.64 -9.11 -3.14
N ARG A 417 15.77 -8.06 -3.95
CA ARG A 417 17.07 -7.45 -4.28
C ARG A 417 17.89 -6.98 -3.08
N ILE A 418 17.27 -6.85 -1.91
CA ILE A 418 17.96 -6.50 -0.66
C ILE A 418 18.62 -7.69 0.02
N ALA A 419 18.37 -8.93 -0.41
CA ALA A 419 19.09 -10.10 0.08
C ALA A 419 20.53 -10.11 -0.42
N THR A 420 21.49 -10.34 0.48
CA THR A 420 22.93 -10.27 0.14
C THR A 420 23.36 -11.29 -0.90
N ASN A 421 22.68 -12.43 -0.97
CA ASN A 421 22.99 -13.53 -1.92
C ASN A 421 21.85 -13.73 -2.95
N VAL A 422 21.08 -12.67 -3.24
CA VAL A 422 19.95 -12.73 -4.19
C VAL A 422 20.36 -13.25 -5.57
N ASN A 423 21.59 -12.95 -6.02
CA ASN A 423 22.09 -13.42 -7.31
C ASN A 423 22.14 -14.96 -7.40
N LEU A 424 22.55 -15.64 -6.31
CA LEU A 424 22.58 -17.11 -6.26
C LEU A 424 21.17 -17.69 -6.34
N ASP A 425 20.24 -17.12 -5.57
CA ASP A 425 18.85 -17.56 -5.53
C ASP A 425 18.15 -17.34 -6.89
N CYS A 426 18.34 -16.16 -7.49
CA CYS A 426 17.79 -15.85 -8.81
C CYS A 426 18.43 -16.67 -9.93
N SER A 427 19.70 -17.11 -9.79
CA SER A 427 20.32 -18.04 -10.73
C SER A 427 19.66 -19.43 -10.73
N VAL A 428 19.22 -19.91 -9.56
CA VAL A 428 18.45 -21.16 -9.44
C VAL A 428 17.11 -21.02 -10.16
N LEU A 429 16.39 -19.90 -9.91
CA LEU A 429 15.12 -19.61 -10.59
C LEU A 429 15.30 -19.50 -12.11
N HIS A 430 16.36 -18.82 -12.55
CA HIS A 430 16.66 -18.62 -13.97
C HIS A 430 16.85 -19.94 -14.71
N ARG A 431 17.65 -20.86 -14.15
CA ARG A 431 17.87 -22.18 -14.76
C ARG A 431 16.56 -22.95 -14.97
N ALA A 432 15.68 -22.98 -13.97
CA ALA A 432 14.40 -23.67 -14.05
C ALA A 432 13.46 -23.03 -15.09
N VAL A 433 13.40 -21.69 -15.12
CA VAL A 433 12.55 -20.94 -16.05
C VAL A 433 13.07 -21.08 -17.50
N MET A 434 14.38 -20.89 -17.72
CA MET A 434 14.96 -20.98 -19.06
C MET A 434 14.81 -22.37 -19.67
N LYS A 435 15.04 -23.43 -18.88
CA LYS A 435 14.76 -24.81 -19.32
C LYS A 435 13.32 -24.97 -19.81
N THR A 436 12.35 -24.37 -19.08
CA THR A 436 10.93 -24.45 -19.44
C THR A 436 10.64 -23.65 -20.71
N LEU A 437 11.15 -22.43 -20.83
CA LEU A 437 10.94 -21.57 -22.00
C LEU A 437 11.54 -22.19 -23.25
N THR A 438 12.79 -22.66 -23.19
CA THR A 438 13.46 -23.30 -24.32
C THR A 438 12.69 -24.53 -24.81
N ASN A 439 12.21 -25.38 -23.89
CA ASN A 439 11.48 -26.60 -24.27
C ASN A 439 10.07 -26.29 -24.82
N ARG A 440 9.41 -25.23 -24.35
CA ARG A 440 8.02 -24.89 -24.74
C ARG A 440 7.93 -23.99 -25.97
N LEU A 441 9.00 -23.27 -26.28
CA LEU A 441 9.09 -22.39 -27.45
C LEU A 441 10.00 -22.99 -28.55
N ARG A 442 10.36 -24.26 -28.42
CA ARG A 442 11.15 -24.95 -29.42
C ARG A 442 10.28 -25.26 -30.65
N THR A 443 10.80 -24.90 -31.84
CA THR A 443 10.26 -25.26 -33.14
C THR A 443 11.17 -26.24 -33.82
N GLU A 444 10.76 -26.83 -34.94
CA GLU A 444 11.60 -27.68 -35.75
C GLU A 444 12.92 -27.01 -36.18
N ASN A 445 12.87 -25.68 -36.34
CA ASN A 445 14.02 -24.84 -36.74
C ASN A 445 14.82 -24.25 -35.55
N GLY A 446 14.58 -24.70 -34.30
CA GLY A 446 15.30 -24.23 -33.12
C GLY A 446 14.42 -23.56 -32.05
N SER A 447 15.03 -22.70 -31.21
CA SER A 447 14.29 -21.99 -30.13
C SER A 447 13.71 -20.67 -30.61
N ASN A 448 12.47 -20.43 -30.30
CA ASN A 448 11.80 -19.13 -30.53
C ASN A 448 12.23 -18.02 -29.54
N LEU A 449 13.27 -18.23 -28.76
CA LEU A 449 13.91 -17.22 -27.94
C LEU A 449 15.16 -16.67 -28.68
N VAL A 450 15.05 -15.43 -29.13
CA VAL A 450 16.10 -14.75 -29.91
C VAL A 450 16.79 -13.66 -29.08
N LYS A 451 17.99 -13.23 -29.49
CA LYS A 451 18.76 -12.17 -28.83
C LYS A 451 18.33 -10.78 -29.26
N ALA A 452 17.81 -10.64 -30.46
CA ALA A 452 17.33 -9.38 -31.02
C ALA A 452 15.78 -9.32 -31.01
N GLY A 453 15.23 -8.12 -30.89
CA GLY A 453 13.80 -7.83 -30.92
C GLY A 453 13.58 -6.32 -31.02
N ARG A 454 12.41 -5.82 -30.62
CA ARG A 454 12.11 -4.39 -30.61
C ARG A 454 13.09 -3.60 -29.73
N GLU A 455 13.20 -2.32 -29.98
CA GLU A 455 13.94 -1.41 -29.08
C GLU A 455 13.39 -1.45 -27.66
N LEU A 456 14.31 -1.43 -26.71
CA LEU A 456 13.96 -1.38 -25.29
C LEU A 456 13.49 0.03 -24.91
N THR A 457 12.41 0.12 -24.16
CA THR A 457 11.98 1.36 -23.53
C THR A 457 13.07 1.90 -22.60
N GLN A 458 12.99 3.19 -22.23
CA GLN A 458 13.95 3.81 -21.32
C GLN A 458 14.07 3.05 -19.99
N VAL A 459 12.94 2.57 -19.45
CA VAL A 459 12.89 1.80 -18.21
C VAL A 459 13.54 0.42 -18.38
N GLU A 460 13.21 -0.29 -19.45
CA GLU A 460 13.80 -1.59 -19.77
C GLU A 460 15.31 -1.50 -20.01
N ARG A 461 15.76 -0.46 -20.72
CA ARG A 461 17.18 -0.18 -20.97
C ARG A 461 17.92 0.08 -19.67
N LYS A 462 17.33 0.84 -18.75
CA LYS A 462 17.88 1.09 -17.40
C LYS A 462 18.00 -0.20 -16.57
N LEU A 463 16.99 -1.06 -16.61
CA LEU A 463 16.93 -2.28 -15.78
C LEU A 463 17.73 -3.45 -16.39
N TYR A 464 17.61 -3.67 -17.70
CA TYR A 464 18.09 -4.88 -18.35
C TYR A 464 19.05 -4.64 -19.53
N GLY A 465 19.30 -3.39 -19.95
CA GLY A 465 20.10 -3.07 -21.12
C GLY A 465 21.55 -3.60 -21.08
N LYS A 466 22.11 -3.82 -19.88
CA LYS A 466 23.44 -4.44 -19.69
C LYS A 466 23.40 -5.96 -19.55
N SER A 467 22.22 -6.58 -19.63
CA SER A 467 22.06 -8.02 -19.40
C SER A 467 22.31 -8.84 -20.65
N LYS A 468 23.30 -9.71 -20.62
CA LYS A 468 23.53 -10.74 -21.66
C LYS A 468 22.47 -11.86 -21.64
N MET A 469 21.62 -11.91 -20.60
CA MET A 469 20.56 -12.92 -20.41
C MET A 469 19.22 -12.51 -21.02
N LEU A 470 19.07 -11.27 -21.46
CA LEU A 470 17.82 -10.79 -22.07
C LEU A 470 17.55 -11.57 -23.37
N ARG A 471 16.31 -11.99 -23.55
CA ARG A 471 15.82 -12.69 -24.75
C ARG A 471 14.50 -12.06 -25.17
N PHE A 472 14.16 -12.27 -26.43
CA PHE A 472 12.89 -11.85 -27.02
C PHE A 472 12.16 -13.09 -27.52
N ALA A 473 10.84 -13.05 -27.47
CA ALA A 473 10.02 -14.12 -28.03
C ALA A 473 9.81 -13.85 -29.53
N ALA A 474 10.31 -14.72 -30.38
CA ALA A 474 10.12 -14.63 -31.82
C ALA A 474 8.63 -14.57 -32.18
N GLY A 475 8.28 -13.75 -33.17
CA GLY A 475 6.90 -13.50 -33.58
C GLY A 475 6.13 -12.45 -32.74
N THR A 476 6.67 -12.06 -31.60
CA THR A 476 6.09 -10.97 -30.79
C THR A 476 7.03 -9.79 -30.59
N ASP A 477 8.33 -9.99 -30.84
CA ASP A 477 9.43 -9.05 -30.55
C ASP A 477 9.45 -8.50 -29.12
N GLU A 478 8.70 -9.13 -28.19
CA GLU A 478 8.61 -8.68 -26.80
C GLU A 478 9.75 -9.25 -25.96
N PRO A 479 10.39 -8.42 -25.11
CA PRO A 479 11.45 -8.88 -24.23
C PRO A 479 10.88 -9.78 -23.13
N VAL A 480 11.57 -10.89 -22.87
CA VAL A 480 11.34 -11.78 -21.74
C VAL A 480 12.38 -11.46 -20.67
N TYR A 481 11.97 -10.88 -19.55
CA TYR A 481 12.88 -10.36 -18.53
C TYR A 481 13.62 -11.49 -17.82
N PRO A 482 14.96 -11.37 -17.72
CA PRO A 482 15.80 -12.41 -17.11
C PRO A 482 15.71 -12.35 -15.58
N ILE A 483 15.03 -13.31 -14.96
CA ILE A 483 14.98 -13.40 -13.49
C ILE A 483 16.36 -13.50 -12.85
N GLY A 484 17.35 -14.11 -13.55
CA GLY A 484 18.71 -14.25 -13.08
C GLY A 484 19.54 -12.95 -13.06
N TYR A 485 19.08 -11.91 -13.78
CA TYR A 485 19.75 -10.61 -13.79
C TYR A 485 19.12 -9.70 -12.75
N VAL A 486 19.62 -9.74 -11.52
CA VAL A 486 19.17 -8.91 -10.42
C VAL A 486 20.30 -8.01 -9.91
N GLN A 487 20.01 -6.73 -9.72
CA GLN A 487 20.94 -5.78 -9.12
C GLN A 487 20.68 -5.74 -7.61
N HIS A 488 21.64 -6.19 -6.81
CA HIS A 488 21.58 -6.07 -5.36
C HIS A 488 21.50 -4.60 -4.94
N LYS A 489 20.67 -4.33 -3.96
CA LYS A 489 20.53 -3.02 -3.32
C LYS A 489 20.62 -3.21 -1.80
N HIS A 490 21.41 -2.38 -1.13
CA HIS A 490 21.37 -2.34 0.32
C HIS A 490 19.97 -1.91 0.80
N PRO A 491 19.41 -2.57 1.84
CA PRO A 491 18.13 -2.15 2.38
C PRO A 491 18.21 -0.72 2.91
N MET A 492 17.15 0.06 2.65
CA MET A 492 17.09 1.45 3.11
C MET A 492 16.81 1.51 4.60
N ALA A 493 17.64 2.29 5.30
CA ALA A 493 17.33 2.68 6.66
C ALA A 493 16.12 3.62 6.69
N ARG A 494 15.22 3.40 7.65
CA ARG A 494 14.17 4.38 7.89
C ARG A 494 14.77 5.64 8.54
N LYS A 495 14.57 6.78 7.91
CA LYS A 495 14.85 8.08 8.53
C LYS A 495 13.70 8.42 9.47
N ARG A 496 13.98 8.70 10.75
CA ARG A 496 12.96 9.07 11.75
C ARG A 496 12.21 10.35 11.42
N SER A 497 12.85 11.26 10.69
CA SER A 497 12.25 12.51 10.20
C SER A 497 11.16 12.28 9.16
N ILE A 498 11.14 11.13 8.47
CA ILE A 498 10.12 10.83 7.45
C ILE A 498 8.81 10.44 8.13
N CYS A 499 7.84 11.33 8.09
CA CYS A 499 6.48 11.14 8.59
C CYS A 499 5.49 11.78 7.62
N GLN A 500 4.44 11.08 7.24
CA GLN A 500 3.44 11.65 6.32
C GLN A 500 2.52 12.69 6.96
N TYR A 501 2.52 12.79 8.29
CA TYR A 501 1.72 13.73 9.06
C TYR A 501 2.51 14.95 9.55
N THR A 502 3.68 15.21 8.97
CA THR A 502 4.45 16.43 9.22
C THR A 502 4.93 17.01 7.90
N VAL A 503 4.93 18.34 7.78
CA VAL A 503 5.38 19.04 6.56
C VAL A 503 6.80 18.65 6.18
N ASP A 504 7.73 18.67 7.15
CA ASP A 504 9.14 18.32 6.90
C ASP A 504 9.34 16.85 6.59
N GLY A 505 8.54 15.97 7.21
CA GLY A 505 8.55 14.53 6.91
C GLY A 505 8.12 14.26 5.47
N ARG A 506 7.10 14.97 4.97
CA ARG A 506 6.64 14.86 3.58
C ARG A 506 7.67 15.39 2.57
N LYS A 507 8.38 16.49 2.87
CA LYS A 507 9.47 16.98 2.02
C LYS A 507 10.54 15.90 1.78
N GLY A 508 10.83 15.07 2.77
CA GLY A 508 11.76 13.95 2.65
C GLY A 508 11.25 12.79 1.78
N LEU A 509 9.96 12.78 1.47
CA LEU A 509 9.33 11.77 0.60
C LEU A 509 9.21 12.25 -0.86
N HIS A 510 9.30 13.57 -1.14
CA HIS A 510 9.08 14.19 -2.45
C HIS A 510 10.00 15.38 -2.70
N ASP A 511 10.86 15.25 -3.68
CA ASP A 511 11.74 16.35 -4.11
C ASP A 511 11.26 17.10 -5.37
N SER A 512 10.19 16.68 -6.03
CA SER A 512 9.77 17.33 -7.28
C SER A 512 8.28 17.09 -7.59
N LEU A 513 7.50 18.15 -7.49
CA LEU A 513 6.07 18.09 -7.75
C LEU A 513 5.61 19.32 -8.58
N ARG A 514 4.92 19.12 -9.72
CA ARG A 514 4.69 20.15 -10.76
C ARG A 514 3.23 20.37 -11.18
N ILE A 515 2.25 20.29 -10.29
CA ILE A 515 0.83 20.53 -10.59
C ILE A 515 0.31 21.76 -9.84
N ASN A 516 -0.64 22.49 -10.42
CA ASN A 516 -1.35 23.58 -9.76
C ASN A 516 -2.34 23.01 -8.72
N VAL A 517 -1.88 22.89 -7.48
CA VAL A 517 -2.67 22.36 -6.35
C VAL A 517 -3.88 23.23 -6.05
N ALA A 518 -3.76 24.57 -6.16
CA ALA A 518 -4.86 25.48 -5.88
C ALA A 518 -6.05 25.25 -6.83
N LEU A 519 -5.78 25.09 -8.12
CA LEU A 519 -6.81 24.78 -9.12
C LEU A 519 -7.46 23.42 -8.87
N MET A 520 -6.67 22.43 -8.45
CA MET A 520 -7.21 21.10 -8.12
C MET A 520 -8.10 21.14 -6.87
N CYS A 521 -7.75 21.92 -5.84
CA CYS A 521 -8.58 22.13 -4.67
C CYS A 521 -9.90 22.82 -5.03
N GLN A 522 -9.86 23.81 -5.93
CA GLN A 522 -11.08 24.42 -6.45
C GLN A 522 -11.97 23.40 -7.17
N MET A 523 -11.41 22.52 -8.00
CA MET A 523 -12.14 21.41 -8.63
C MET A 523 -12.81 20.47 -7.63
N MET A 524 -12.16 20.18 -6.51
CA MET A 524 -12.71 19.31 -5.44
C MET A 524 -13.89 19.96 -4.72
N ARG A 525 -13.85 21.27 -4.53
CA ARG A 525 -14.91 22.04 -3.88
C ARG A 525 -16.11 22.31 -4.78
N GLN A 526 -15.91 22.22 -6.10
CA GLN A 526 -16.98 22.50 -7.07
C GLN A 526 -18.12 21.45 -6.93
N PRO A 527 -19.35 21.85 -6.63
CA PRO A 527 -20.47 20.94 -6.56
C PRO A 527 -20.82 20.40 -7.95
N LEU A 528 -21.08 19.09 -8.03
CA LEU A 528 -21.48 18.39 -9.25
C LEU A 528 -22.78 17.63 -8.96
N PHE A 529 -23.90 18.36 -8.96
CA PHE A 529 -25.21 17.86 -8.51
C PHE A 529 -25.76 16.70 -9.33
N ASP A 530 -25.49 16.69 -10.65
CA ASP A 530 -26.05 15.71 -11.60
C ASP A 530 -25.01 14.68 -12.09
N ARG A 531 -23.88 14.56 -11.41
CA ARG A 531 -22.80 13.64 -11.82
C ARG A 531 -22.53 12.60 -10.75
N SER A 532 -22.14 11.40 -11.21
CA SER A 532 -21.76 10.31 -10.30
C SER A 532 -20.50 10.66 -9.49
N VAL A 533 -20.38 10.08 -8.30
CA VAL A 533 -19.17 10.21 -7.48
C VAL A 533 -17.95 9.60 -8.20
N GLU A 534 -18.16 8.61 -9.05
CA GLU A 534 -17.10 8.03 -9.90
C GLU A 534 -16.59 9.06 -10.93
N PHE A 535 -17.49 9.79 -11.60
CA PHE A 535 -17.12 10.89 -12.49
C PHE A 535 -16.35 11.98 -11.75
N ALA A 536 -16.88 12.43 -10.61
CA ALA A 536 -16.27 13.50 -9.80
C ALA A 536 -14.84 13.14 -9.37
N ASP A 537 -14.64 11.92 -8.86
CA ASP A 537 -13.33 11.44 -8.44
C ASP A 537 -12.36 11.20 -9.60
N ASN A 538 -12.86 10.65 -10.73
CA ASN A 538 -12.05 10.43 -11.93
C ASN A 538 -11.60 11.74 -12.57
N ARG A 539 -12.41 12.80 -12.54
CA ARG A 539 -12.04 14.13 -13.02
C ARG A 539 -10.80 14.67 -12.30
N ILE A 540 -10.74 14.52 -10.97
CA ILE A 540 -9.59 14.91 -10.16
C ILE A 540 -8.36 14.03 -10.48
N SER A 541 -8.57 12.72 -10.64
CA SER A 541 -7.52 11.78 -11.00
C SER A 541 -6.91 12.09 -12.37
N LEU A 542 -7.74 12.45 -13.34
CA LEU A 542 -7.30 12.85 -14.69
C LEU A 542 -6.52 14.16 -14.67
N PHE A 543 -6.95 15.14 -13.86
CA PHE A 543 -6.20 16.40 -13.70
C PHE A 543 -4.77 16.14 -13.23
N SER A 544 -4.61 15.27 -12.24
CA SER A 544 -3.30 14.85 -11.77
C SER A 544 -2.51 14.09 -12.85
N ALA A 545 -3.13 13.12 -13.53
CA ALA A 545 -2.47 12.31 -14.55
C ALA A 545 -2.09 13.08 -15.82
N GLN A 546 -2.86 14.11 -16.17
CA GLN A 546 -2.60 15.01 -17.29
C GLN A 546 -1.74 16.23 -16.91
N TRP A 547 -1.22 16.28 -15.68
CA TRP A 547 -0.33 17.34 -15.20
C TRP A 547 -0.98 18.73 -15.20
N GLY A 548 -2.31 18.79 -15.01
CA GLY A 548 -3.06 20.04 -15.10
C GLY A 548 -3.15 20.60 -16.53
N LYS A 549 -2.99 19.76 -17.57
CA LYS A 549 -2.94 20.15 -18.97
C LYS A 549 -4.07 19.53 -19.79
N CYS A 550 -4.51 20.25 -20.82
CA CYS A 550 -5.43 19.73 -21.82
C CYS A 550 -4.79 18.56 -22.60
N ALA A 551 -5.49 17.45 -22.74
CA ALA A 551 -5.00 16.24 -23.42
C ALA A 551 -4.64 16.46 -24.90
N VAL A 552 -5.34 17.38 -25.59
CA VAL A 552 -5.14 17.67 -27.00
C VAL A 552 -4.06 18.73 -27.21
N THR A 553 -4.23 19.91 -26.60
CA THR A 553 -3.35 21.07 -26.84
C THR A 553 -2.05 21.00 -26.01
N GLY A 554 -2.03 20.26 -24.91
CA GLY A 554 -0.88 20.23 -23.97
C GLY A 554 -0.68 21.52 -23.16
N LYS A 555 -1.55 22.54 -23.31
CA LYS A 555 -1.52 23.80 -22.56
C LYS A 555 -2.07 23.60 -21.16
N ASP A 556 -1.56 24.37 -20.18
CA ASP A 556 -2.00 24.32 -18.79
C ASP A 556 -3.40 24.92 -18.63
N PHE A 557 -4.25 24.28 -17.82
CA PHE A 557 -5.51 24.86 -17.38
C PHE A 557 -5.24 25.99 -16.38
N LEU A 558 -5.90 27.13 -16.57
CA LEU A 558 -5.72 28.31 -15.72
C LEU A 558 -6.88 28.51 -14.73
N SER A 559 -8.08 28.04 -15.10
CA SER A 559 -9.27 28.10 -14.25
C SER A 559 -10.08 26.81 -14.30
N VAL A 560 -10.95 26.61 -13.29
CA VAL A 560 -11.87 25.45 -13.27
C VAL A 560 -12.87 25.52 -14.43
N ALA A 561 -13.23 26.73 -14.89
CA ALA A 561 -14.13 26.94 -16.01
C ALA A 561 -13.56 26.43 -17.35
N ASP A 562 -12.24 26.40 -17.47
CA ASP A 562 -11.56 25.91 -18.68
C ASP A 562 -11.60 24.39 -18.82
N ILE A 563 -11.90 23.67 -17.73
CA ILE A 563 -11.74 22.22 -17.63
C ILE A 563 -13.04 21.49 -17.97
N HIS A 564 -13.08 20.90 -19.16
CA HIS A 564 -14.16 20.01 -19.56
C HIS A 564 -13.73 18.54 -19.47
N CYS A 565 -14.49 17.75 -18.71
CA CYS A 565 -14.31 16.30 -18.64
C CYS A 565 -15.16 15.62 -19.71
N HIS A 566 -14.51 15.22 -20.78
CA HIS A 566 -15.14 14.63 -21.96
C HIS A 566 -15.22 13.10 -21.86
N HIS A 567 -16.39 12.51 -22.23
CA HIS A 567 -16.55 11.07 -22.41
C HIS A 567 -16.09 10.69 -23.81
N LYS A 568 -15.02 9.87 -23.91
CA LYS A 568 -14.48 9.39 -25.20
C LYS A 568 -15.54 8.63 -26.01
N ILE A 569 -16.30 7.75 -25.34
CA ILE A 569 -17.53 7.16 -25.84
C ILE A 569 -18.66 7.90 -25.13
N PRO A 570 -19.58 8.58 -25.86
CA PRO A 570 -20.65 9.34 -25.23
C PRO A 570 -21.58 8.45 -24.38
N GLN A 571 -22.17 9.02 -23.34
CA GLN A 571 -23.09 8.26 -22.45
C GLN A 571 -24.29 7.71 -23.18
N LYS A 572 -24.84 8.47 -24.17
CA LYS A 572 -25.93 8.02 -25.06
C LYS A 572 -25.58 6.77 -25.86
N ASP A 573 -24.29 6.54 -26.14
CA ASP A 573 -23.75 5.41 -26.90
C ASP A 573 -23.16 4.31 -25.96
N GLY A 574 -23.60 4.29 -24.69
CA GLY A 574 -23.19 3.29 -23.71
C GLY A 574 -21.88 3.61 -22.97
N GLY A 575 -21.33 4.81 -23.15
CA GLY A 575 -20.15 5.28 -22.43
C GLY A 575 -20.39 5.38 -20.92
N THR A 576 -19.38 5.03 -20.13
CA THR A 576 -19.44 5.02 -18.66
C THR A 576 -18.53 6.09 -18.04
N ASP A 577 -18.74 6.41 -16.77
CA ASP A 577 -17.92 7.34 -15.99
C ASP A 577 -16.56 6.74 -15.55
N LYS A 578 -16.18 5.57 -16.07
CA LYS A 578 -14.88 4.94 -15.78
C LYS A 578 -13.73 5.80 -16.28
N TYR A 579 -12.62 5.74 -15.52
CA TYR A 579 -11.42 6.52 -15.79
C TYR A 579 -10.91 6.41 -17.25
N GLU A 580 -10.96 5.21 -17.82
CA GLU A 580 -10.49 4.93 -19.19
C GLU A 580 -11.32 5.64 -20.26
N ASN A 581 -12.62 5.91 -19.98
CA ASN A 581 -13.54 6.57 -20.89
C ASN A 581 -13.54 8.10 -20.77
N LEU A 582 -12.86 8.66 -19.79
CA LEU A 582 -12.83 10.09 -19.53
C LEU A 582 -11.51 10.72 -19.96
N VAL A 583 -11.54 12.02 -20.29
CA VAL A 583 -10.36 12.84 -20.59
C VAL A 583 -10.66 14.32 -20.32
N LEU A 584 -9.67 15.07 -19.82
CA LEU A 584 -9.80 16.51 -19.61
C LEU A 584 -9.31 17.28 -20.83
N VAL A 585 -10.13 18.18 -21.32
CA VAL A 585 -9.85 19.05 -22.46
C VAL A 585 -10.36 20.46 -22.19
N PHE A 586 -9.87 21.46 -22.94
CA PHE A 586 -10.46 22.80 -22.93
C PHE A 586 -11.87 22.80 -23.51
N GLU A 587 -12.71 23.72 -23.08
CA GLU A 587 -14.07 23.89 -23.62
C GLU A 587 -14.10 24.03 -25.14
N PRO A 588 -13.27 24.88 -25.80
CA PRO A 588 -13.22 24.94 -27.25
C PRO A 588 -12.84 23.62 -27.92
N VAL A 589 -11.92 22.86 -27.32
CA VAL A 589 -11.56 21.52 -27.82
C VAL A 589 -12.74 20.56 -27.67
N HIS A 590 -13.46 20.60 -26.54
CA HIS A 590 -14.67 19.79 -26.36
C HIS A 590 -15.74 20.09 -27.41
N LYS A 591 -15.98 21.38 -27.69
CA LYS A 591 -16.89 21.80 -28.75
C LYS A 591 -16.45 21.31 -30.14
N LEU A 592 -15.14 21.37 -30.44
CA LEU A 592 -14.58 20.90 -31.70
C LEU A 592 -14.65 19.36 -31.84
N ILE A 593 -14.53 18.61 -30.76
CA ILE A 593 -14.71 17.15 -30.79
C ILE A 593 -16.11 16.79 -31.29
N HIS A 594 -17.13 17.54 -30.87
CA HIS A 594 -18.54 17.28 -31.23
C HIS A 594 -19.06 18.06 -32.44
N ALA A 595 -18.26 18.95 -33.01
CA ALA A 595 -18.69 19.79 -34.15
C ALA A 595 -18.89 18.94 -35.42
N THR A 596 -20.04 19.13 -36.05
CA THR A 596 -20.42 18.49 -37.35
C THR A 596 -20.60 19.51 -38.47
N ARG A 597 -20.88 20.80 -38.14
CA ARG A 597 -21.06 21.88 -39.09
C ARG A 597 -19.73 22.50 -39.48
N ALA A 598 -19.48 22.72 -40.76
CA ALA A 598 -18.25 23.29 -41.29
C ALA A 598 -17.87 24.63 -40.64
N ASP A 599 -18.85 25.56 -40.53
CA ASP A 599 -18.62 26.87 -39.91
C ASP A 599 -18.15 26.77 -38.43
N THR A 600 -18.73 25.83 -37.71
CA THR A 600 -18.35 25.57 -36.30
C THR A 600 -16.96 24.98 -36.22
N ILE A 601 -16.62 24.06 -37.11
CA ILE A 601 -15.29 23.45 -37.19
C ILE A 601 -14.24 24.52 -37.47
N GLN A 602 -14.47 25.32 -38.50
CA GLN A 602 -13.55 26.38 -38.90
C GLN A 602 -13.35 27.38 -37.77
N LYS A 603 -14.43 27.86 -37.14
CA LYS A 603 -14.38 28.77 -35.99
C LYS A 603 -13.45 28.28 -34.88
N TYR A 604 -13.59 27.01 -34.45
CA TYR A 604 -12.79 26.49 -33.36
C TYR A 604 -11.38 26.08 -33.78
N MET A 605 -11.16 25.72 -35.04
CA MET A 605 -9.81 25.52 -35.59
C MET A 605 -9.03 26.83 -35.58
N ASP A 606 -9.68 27.94 -35.97
CA ASP A 606 -9.04 29.27 -35.94
C ASP A 606 -8.75 29.78 -34.52
N ILE A 607 -9.61 29.46 -33.54
CA ILE A 607 -9.38 29.82 -32.13
C ILE A 607 -8.23 29.02 -31.52
N LEU A 608 -8.13 27.74 -31.87
CA LEU A 608 -7.22 26.82 -31.20
C LEU A 608 -5.82 26.78 -31.82
N HIS A 609 -5.68 27.12 -33.12
CA HIS A 609 -4.42 27.04 -33.88
C HIS A 609 -3.68 25.74 -33.64
N LEU A 610 -4.35 24.59 -33.89
CA LEU A 610 -3.82 23.26 -33.56
C LEU A 610 -2.70 22.85 -34.52
N GLU A 611 -1.59 22.36 -33.96
CA GLU A 611 -0.54 21.73 -34.73
C GLU A 611 -0.93 20.34 -35.23
N LYS A 612 -0.28 19.82 -36.30
CA LYS A 612 -0.56 18.50 -36.88
C LYS A 612 -0.64 17.36 -35.83
N GLY A 613 0.25 17.37 -34.85
CA GLY A 613 0.23 16.38 -33.76
C GLY A 613 -0.96 16.50 -32.81
N GLN A 614 -1.48 17.71 -32.61
CA GLN A 614 -2.66 18.00 -31.80
C GLN A 614 -3.95 17.64 -32.55
N VAL A 615 -4.03 17.91 -33.87
CA VAL A 615 -5.12 17.46 -34.74
C VAL A 615 -5.23 15.94 -34.71
N LYS A 616 -4.12 15.22 -34.79
CA LYS A 616 -4.16 13.75 -34.69
C LYS A 616 -4.75 13.27 -33.34
N LYS A 617 -4.43 13.93 -32.23
CA LYS A 617 -5.02 13.61 -30.90
C LYS A 617 -6.51 13.93 -30.84
N LEU A 618 -6.92 15.06 -31.44
CA LEU A 618 -8.32 15.45 -31.59
C LEU A 618 -9.10 14.40 -32.37
N ASN A 619 -8.58 13.98 -33.51
CA ASN A 619 -9.22 13.01 -34.39
C ASN A 619 -9.44 11.65 -33.73
N LEU A 620 -8.47 11.18 -32.89
CA LEU A 620 -8.67 9.98 -32.10
C LEU A 620 -9.86 10.09 -31.11
N LEU A 621 -10.14 11.30 -30.61
CA LEU A 621 -11.30 11.51 -29.71
C LEU A 621 -12.60 11.61 -30.54
N ARG A 622 -12.58 12.22 -31.71
CA ARG A 622 -13.72 12.29 -32.64
C ARG A 622 -14.14 10.89 -33.10
N GLU A 623 -13.19 10.07 -33.53
CA GLU A 623 -13.44 8.67 -33.94
C GLU A 623 -14.10 7.86 -32.80
N LYS A 624 -13.61 8.00 -31.56
CA LYS A 624 -14.22 7.36 -30.41
C LYS A 624 -15.62 7.88 -30.07
N ALA A 625 -15.91 9.12 -30.41
CA ALA A 625 -17.24 9.72 -30.31
C ALA A 625 -18.15 9.41 -31.51
N GLY A 626 -17.71 8.55 -32.44
CA GLY A 626 -18.48 8.17 -33.63
C GLY A 626 -18.49 9.24 -34.73
N LEU A 627 -17.52 10.17 -34.78
CA LEU A 627 -17.45 11.27 -35.72
C LEU A 627 -16.23 11.15 -36.66
N PHE A 628 -16.33 11.68 -37.84
CA PHE A 628 -15.26 11.65 -38.83
C PHE A 628 -14.07 12.52 -38.40
N PRO A 629 -12.83 12.10 -38.72
CA PRO A 629 -11.64 12.90 -38.50
C PRO A 629 -11.68 14.19 -39.32
N LEU A 630 -11.04 15.24 -38.79
CA LEU A 630 -10.82 16.49 -39.51
C LEU A 630 -9.52 16.41 -40.33
N ALA A 631 -9.49 17.10 -41.45
CA ALA A 631 -8.35 17.15 -42.37
C ALA A 631 -7.13 17.86 -41.73
#